data_f8af74096ab0616d9c79fd77708dfaf6
#
_entry.id   f8af74096ab0616d9c79fd77708dfaf6
#
_cell.length_a   1.000
_cell.length_b   1.000
_cell.length_c   1.000
_cell.angle_alpha   90.00
_cell.angle_beta   90.00
_cell.angle_gamma   90.00
#
_symmetry.space_group_name_H-M   'P 1'
#
loop_
_entity.id
_entity.type
_entity.pdbx_description
1 polymer ?
#
loop_
_entity_poly.entity_id
_entity_poly.type
_entity_poly.pdbx_seq_one_letter_code
_entity_poly.pdbx_strand_id
1 'polypeptide(L)'
;MIVKKAPAPQNKPATSKPEDVKSAKPGNPATVITENVLIKKYTAAEYIDRFKDIAVAEMNKYGIPASITLAQGLLESGNGNSSLAREANNHFGIKCTSDWKGKTILKDDDAKDDCFRVYKDPEESFRDHSEFLKRARYAFLFELDKDDYKGWATGLKLAGYATNPRYPELLINLIERYQLDGYDRKESRVEKIKREDKVLEQITQNAPLEKKPEAEKAPVAMKIYEVKSGDTLFSLGKRFELTVEELKILNNIQAGDLKPGQLLLVSK
;
A
#
# COMPACT_ATOMS: atom_id res chain seq x y z
N MET A 1 52.74 -9.00 38.26
CA MET A 1 54.10 -8.43 37.93
C MET A 1 53.88 -7.33 36.90
N ILE A 2 53.96 -6.14 37.41
CA ILE A 2 54.80 -4.98 36.99
C ILE A 2 54.50 -4.44 35.59
N VAL A 3 53.68 -3.46 35.59
CA VAL A 3 53.70 -2.08 35.08
C VAL A 3 55.03 -1.66 34.39
N LYS A 4 54.93 -1.06 33.19
CA LYS A 4 55.71 0.16 32.89
C LYS A 4 54.99 1.02 31.84
N LYS A 5 54.78 2.22 32.26
CA LYS A 5 54.33 3.46 31.60
C LYS A 5 55.56 4.19 31.06
N ALA A 6 55.49 4.84 29.91
CA ALA A 6 56.39 5.96 29.59
C ALA A 6 56.06 6.59 28.23
N PRO A 7 56.62 7.75 27.95
CA PRO A 7 55.95 9.04 28.09
C PRO A 7 55.86 9.78 26.72
N ALA A 8 55.13 10.89 26.72
CA ALA A 8 55.01 11.83 25.61
C ALA A 8 56.30 12.63 25.36
N PRO A 9 56.57 13.13 24.16
CA PRO A 9 57.50 14.22 23.96
C PRO A 9 56.82 15.55 23.64
N GLN A 10 57.47 16.56 24.18
CA GLN A 10 57.16 17.97 24.25
C GLN A 10 57.46 18.74 22.94
N ASN A 11 56.75 19.84 22.79
CA ASN A 11 56.97 20.96 21.86
C ASN A 11 58.38 21.59 21.98
N LYS A 12 58.87 22.10 20.83
CA LYS A 12 59.47 23.45 20.76
C LYS A 12 59.51 24.01 19.32
N PRO A 13 59.49 25.34 19.16
CA PRO A 13 59.12 26.04 17.94
C PRO A 13 60.35 26.46 17.11
N ALA A 14 60.13 26.66 15.80
CA ALA A 14 61.08 27.33 14.94
C ALA A 14 60.40 28.51 14.19
N THR A 15 60.95 29.66 14.44
CA THR A 15 60.75 30.96 13.81
C THR A 15 61.39 30.99 12.43
N SER A 16 60.72 31.56 11.41
CA SER A 16 61.36 32.27 10.32
C SER A 16 60.38 33.25 9.67
N LYS A 17 60.89 34.37 9.27
CA LYS A 17 60.40 35.68 8.93
C LYS A 17 59.63 35.76 7.59
N PRO A 18 59.02 36.90 7.31
CA PRO A 18 57.95 37.08 6.32
C PRO A 18 58.48 37.48 4.93
N GLU A 19 57.81 37.01 3.90
CA GLU A 19 57.95 37.53 2.53
C GLU A 19 56.59 38.04 1.98
N ASP A 20 56.68 39.23 1.54
CA ASP A 20 55.88 40.08 0.69
C ASP A 20 54.48 39.75 0.27
N VAL A 21 53.63 40.66 0.69
CA VAL A 21 52.28 40.94 0.30
C VAL A 21 52.20 41.35 -1.18
N LYS A 22 51.45 40.57 -2.00
CA LYS A 22 50.80 41.09 -3.20
C LYS A 22 49.29 41.10 -2.97
N SER A 23 48.76 42.32 -3.00
CA SER A 23 47.36 42.65 -2.85
C SER A 23 46.47 41.94 -3.86
N ALA A 24 45.58 41.08 -3.36
CA ALA A 24 44.40 40.61 -4.10
C ALA A 24 43.16 41.32 -3.58
N LYS A 25 42.39 41.88 -4.51
CA LYS A 25 41.17 42.63 -4.27
C LYS A 25 40.17 41.81 -3.45
N PRO A 26 39.35 42.43 -2.61
CA PRO A 26 38.32 41.70 -1.84
C PRO A 26 37.25 41.18 -2.79
N GLY A 27 37.23 39.87 -2.98
CA GLY A 27 36.11 39.15 -3.56
C GLY A 27 34.94 39.18 -2.58
N ASN A 28 33.79 39.61 -3.07
CA ASN A 28 32.52 39.54 -2.34
C ASN A 28 32.38 38.17 -1.67
N PRO A 29 31.99 38.11 -0.39
CA PRO A 29 31.55 36.87 0.19
C PRO A 29 30.29 36.40 -0.55
N ALA A 30 30.41 35.30 -1.28
CA ALA A 30 29.25 34.63 -1.82
C ALA A 30 28.35 34.27 -0.64
N THR A 31 27.28 35.02 -0.48
CA THR A 31 26.19 34.70 0.45
C THR A 31 25.59 33.39 -0.05
N VAL A 32 25.95 32.30 0.56
CA VAL A 32 25.24 31.01 0.39
C VAL A 32 23.88 31.24 1.03
N ILE A 33 22.92 31.68 0.23
CA ILE A 33 21.52 31.67 0.63
C ILE A 33 21.09 30.19 0.60
N THR A 34 21.20 29.51 1.72
CA THR A 34 20.47 28.28 1.96
C THR A 34 19.00 28.68 2.09
N GLU A 35 18.27 28.66 0.98
CA GLU A 35 16.83 28.69 1.02
C GLU A 35 16.37 27.44 1.78
N ASN A 36 16.09 27.62 3.07
CA ASN A 36 15.24 26.70 3.81
C ASN A 36 13.83 26.81 3.22
N VAL A 37 13.60 26.15 2.10
CA VAL A 37 12.26 25.94 1.58
C VAL A 37 11.56 25.07 2.62
N LEU A 38 10.74 25.68 3.46
CA LEU A 38 9.83 24.99 4.37
C LEU A 38 8.84 24.21 3.49
N ILE A 39 9.17 22.94 3.22
CA ILE A 39 8.29 22.07 2.46
C ILE A 39 7.03 21.86 3.30
N LYS A 40 5.94 22.53 2.90
CA LYS A 40 4.65 22.39 3.56
C LYS A 40 4.25 20.91 3.57
N LYS A 41 3.96 20.38 4.77
CA LYS A 41 3.39 19.04 4.92
C LYS A 41 1.86 19.13 4.81
N TYR A 42 1.29 18.22 4.01
CA TYR A 42 -0.15 18.09 3.92
C TYR A 42 -0.72 17.39 5.15
N THR A 43 -1.83 17.90 5.65
CA THR A 43 -2.70 17.19 6.59
C THR A 43 -3.55 16.16 5.85
N ALA A 44 -4.15 15.22 6.59
CA ALA A 44 -5.08 14.27 5.98
C ALA A 44 -6.27 14.99 5.30
N ALA A 45 -6.80 16.05 5.92
CA ALA A 45 -7.90 16.83 5.36
C ALA A 45 -7.53 17.51 4.03
N GLU A 46 -6.33 18.13 3.95
CA GLU A 46 -5.84 18.73 2.70
C GLU A 46 -5.60 17.67 1.62
N TYR A 47 -5.14 16.48 1.99
CA TYR A 47 -4.99 15.36 1.06
C TYR A 47 -6.34 14.91 0.50
N ILE A 48 -7.31 14.69 1.37
CA ILE A 48 -8.67 14.27 0.99
C ILE A 48 -9.29 15.32 0.07
N ASP A 49 -9.24 16.59 0.45
CA ASP A 49 -9.82 17.67 -0.36
C ASP A 49 -9.22 17.73 -1.76
N ARG A 50 -7.91 17.51 -1.87
CA ARG A 50 -7.20 17.51 -3.15
C ARG A 50 -7.54 16.33 -4.05
N PHE A 51 -7.75 15.13 -3.49
CA PHE A 51 -7.83 13.89 -4.27
C PHE A 51 -9.21 13.21 -4.27
N LYS A 52 -10.20 13.75 -3.55
CA LYS A 52 -11.56 13.17 -3.50
C LYS A 52 -12.21 13.03 -4.87
N ASP A 53 -12.07 14.04 -5.73
CA ASP A 53 -12.73 14.06 -7.03
C ASP A 53 -12.17 13.00 -7.97
N ILE A 54 -10.84 12.78 -7.95
CA ILE A 54 -10.26 11.69 -8.74
C ILE A 54 -10.62 10.32 -8.17
N ALA A 55 -10.64 10.15 -6.84
CA ALA A 55 -11.07 8.90 -6.24
C ALA A 55 -12.52 8.55 -6.61
N VAL A 56 -13.42 9.54 -6.62
CA VAL A 56 -14.81 9.37 -7.08
C VAL A 56 -14.87 9.07 -8.59
N ALA A 57 -14.04 9.70 -9.41
CA ALA A 57 -13.98 9.42 -10.84
C ALA A 57 -13.51 7.98 -11.11
N GLU A 58 -12.49 7.51 -10.40
CA GLU A 58 -12.00 6.14 -10.49
C GLU A 58 -13.04 5.13 -9.99
N MET A 59 -13.76 5.43 -8.90
CA MET A 59 -14.88 4.61 -8.44
C MET A 59 -15.96 4.48 -9.51
N ASN A 60 -16.36 5.58 -10.15
CA ASN A 60 -17.38 5.54 -11.20
C ASN A 60 -16.93 4.75 -12.43
N LYS A 61 -15.65 4.72 -12.71
CA LYS A 61 -15.08 4.04 -13.88
C LYS A 61 -14.86 2.55 -13.65
N TYR A 62 -14.36 2.18 -12.47
CA TYR A 62 -13.89 0.82 -12.18
C TYR A 62 -14.72 0.12 -11.08
N GLY A 63 -15.41 0.86 -10.23
CA GLY A 63 -16.18 0.30 -9.11
C GLY A 63 -15.38 0.07 -7.83
N ILE A 64 -14.16 0.58 -7.76
CA ILE A 64 -13.37 0.58 -6.51
C ILE A 64 -13.94 1.67 -5.61
N PRO A 65 -14.32 1.42 -4.35
CA PRO A 65 -14.83 2.47 -3.46
C PRO A 65 -13.89 3.67 -3.40
N ALA A 66 -14.42 4.89 -3.51
CA ALA A 66 -13.63 6.11 -3.38
C ALA A 66 -12.97 6.19 -2.01
N SER A 67 -13.68 5.74 -0.97
CA SER A 67 -13.18 5.63 0.39
C SER A 67 -11.95 4.74 0.51
N ILE A 68 -11.95 3.59 -0.16
CA ILE A 68 -10.80 2.67 -0.20
C ILE A 68 -9.60 3.35 -0.89
N THR A 69 -9.82 3.94 -2.07
CA THR A 69 -8.77 4.63 -2.81
C THR A 69 -8.14 5.77 -1.99
N LEU A 70 -8.98 6.59 -1.32
CA LEU A 70 -8.50 7.66 -0.46
C LEU A 70 -7.75 7.14 0.77
N ALA A 71 -8.29 6.11 1.45
CA ALA A 71 -7.66 5.53 2.64
C ALA A 71 -6.31 4.90 2.32
N GLN A 72 -6.20 4.18 1.20
CA GLN A 72 -4.91 3.66 0.71
C GLN A 72 -3.94 4.79 0.39
N GLY A 73 -4.38 5.80 -0.35
CA GLY A 73 -3.54 6.96 -0.66
C GLY A 73 -3.03 7.68 0.59
N LEU A 74 -3.88 7.90 1.61
CA LEU A 74 -3.48 8.47 2.90
C LEU A 74 -2.42 7.61 3.60
N LEU A 75 -2.65 6.30 3.65
CA LEU A 75 -1.80 5.36 4.36
C LEU A 75 -0.43 5.20 3.67
N GLU A 76 -0.44 4.87 2.39
CA GLU A 76 0.76 4.53 1.62
C GLU A 76 1.65 5.77 1.36
N SER A 77 1.06 6.95 1.18
CA SER A 77 1.80 8.17 0.90
C SER A 77 2.13 9.01 2.14
N GLY A 78 1.66 8.63 3.32
CA GLY A 78 1.73 9.48 4.51
C GLY A 78 1.08 10.84 4.27
N ASN A 79 -0.16 10.86 3.81
CA ASN A 79 -0.92 12.04 3.39
C ASN A 79 -0.26 12.81 2.22
N GLY A 80 0.42 12.12 1.31
CA GLY A 80 1.16 12.75 0.21
C GLY A 80 2.51 13.36 0.62
N ASN A 81 2.99 13.03 1.83
CA ASN A 81 4.25 13.58 2.36
C ASN A 81 5.45 12.65 2.18
N SER A 82 5.26 11.40 1.77
CA SER A 82 6.36 10.48 1.51
C SER A 82 7.25 10.97 0.36
N SER A 83 8.50 10.53 0.34
CA SER A 83 9.42 10.87 -0.76
C SER A 83 8.89 10.36 -2.11
N LEU A 84 8.29 9.18 -2.17
CA LEU A 84 7.69 8.64 -3.38
C LEU A 84 6.53 9.51 -3.89
N ALA A 85 5.64 9.98 -3.00
CA ALA A 85 4.54 10.85 -3.40
C ALA A 85 5.03 12.20 -3.92
N ARG A 86 6.08 12.77 -3.30
CA ARG A 86 6.60 14.11 -3.64
C ARG A 86 7.51 14.14 -4.85
N GLU A 87 8.41 13.15 -4.97
CA GLU A 87 9.45 13.11 -5.99
C GLU A 87 8.99 12.37 -7.25
N ALA A 88 8.09 11.38 -7.07
CA ALA A 88 7.65 10.48 -8.12
C ALA A 88 6.14 10.55 -8.42
N ASN A 89 5.37 11.38 -7.73
CA ASN A 89 3.91 11.39 -7.76
C ASN A 89 3.29 10.00 -7.51
N ASN A 90 4.04 9.10 -6.85
CA ASN A 90 3.62 7.72 -6.60
C ASN A 90 2.99 7.61 -5.22
N HIS A 91 1.68 7.71 -5.18
CA HIS A 91 0.90 7.76 -3.93
C HIS A 91 0.58 6.39 -3.35
N PHE A 92 0.81 5.31 -4.08
CA PHE A 92 0.44 3.94 -3.70
C PHE A 92 1.65 2.99 -3.62
N GLY A 93 2.87 3.51 -3.78
CA GLY A 93 4.08 2.69 -3.71
C GLY A 93 4.14 1.62 -4.81
N ILE A 94 3.63 1.90 -6.00
CA ILE A 94 3.60 0.91 -7.08
C ILE A 94 5.02 0.71 -7.62
N LYS A 95 5.52 -0.52 -7.46
CA LYS A 95 6.84 -0.95 -7.96
C LYS A 95 6.81 -1.17 -9.48
N CYS A 96 8.00 -1.07 -10.09
CA CYS A 96 8.16 -1.39 -11.50
C CYS A 96 7.85 -2.87 -11.75
N THR A 97 7.32 -3.13 -12.92
CA THR A 97 7.16 -4.47 -13.49
C THR A 97 7.93 -4.54 -14.81
N SER A 98 8.20 -5.73 -15.32
CA SER A 98 8.96 -5.92 -16.56
C SER A 98 8.35 -5.23 -17.80
N ASP A 99 7.05 -4.99 -17.76
CA ASP A 99 6.26 -4.32 -18.79
C ASP A 99 6.21 -2.79 -18.64
N TRP A 100 6.65 -2.25 -17.49
CA TRP A 100 6.68 -0.80 -17.26
C TRP A 100 7.69 -0.11 -18.20
N LYS A 101 7.21 0.89 -18.96
CA LYS A 101 8.04 1.66 -19.91
C LYS A 101 8.21 3.13 -19.50
N GLY A 102 7.59 3.54 -18.38
CA GLY A 102 7.68 4.90 -17.86
C GLY A 102 8.99 5.16 -17.11
N LYS A 103 9.10 6.37 -16.58
CA LYS A 103 10.22 6.76 -15.71
C LYS A 103 10.21 5.97 -14.40
N THR A 104 11.39 5.79 -13.81
CA THR A 104 11.57 5.02 -12.58
C THR A 104 12.44 5.78 -11.60
N ILE A 105 12.29 5.45 -10.31
CA ILE A 105 13.14 5.90 -9.21
C ILE A 105 13.48 4.69 -8.35
N LEU A 106 14.70 4.67 -7.82
CA LEU A 106 15.14 3.63 -6.87
C LEU A 106 14.99 4.17 -5.45
N LYS A 107 14.40 3.39 -4.57
CA LYS A 107 14.27 3.66 -3.13
C LYS A 107 14.39 2.36 -2.35
N ASP A 108 14.96 2.44 -1.17
CA ASP A 108 14.99 1.31 -0.24
C ASP A 108 13.57 1.08 0.33
N ASP A 109 13.10 -0.17 0.27
CA ASP A 109 11.80 -0.62 0.78
C ASP A 109 11.95 -2.04 1.32
N ASP A 110 11.27 -3.05 0.76
CA ASP A 110 11.46 -4.46 1.12
C ASP A 110 12.87 -4.96 0.79
N ALA A 111 13.46 -4.42 -0.26
CA ALA A 111 14.84 -4.63 -0.66
C ALA A 111 15.55 -3.29 -0.88
N LYS A 112 16.91 -3.34 -0.87
CA LYS A 112 17.71 -2.20 -1.25
C LYS A 112 17.53 -1.92 -2.75
N ASP A 113 17.39 -0.62 -3.09
CA ASP A 113 17.25 -0.16 -4.48
C ASP A 113 16.02 -0.73 -5.21
N ASP A 114 14.89 -0.92 -4.50
CA ASP A 114 13.63 -1.28 -5.12
C ASP A 114 13.20 -0.23 -6.16
N CYS A 115 12.73 -0.72 -7.31
CA CYS A 115 12.30 0.13 -8.41
C CYS A 115 10.85 0.54 -8.25
N PHE A 116 10.58 1.86 -8.27
CA PHE A 116 9.23 2.44 -8.22
C PHE A 116 8.92 3.22 -9.48
N ARG A 117 7.65 3.21 -9.88
CA ARG A 117 7.12 3.98 -11.01
C ARG A 117 7.13 5.47 -10.68
N VAL A 118 7.48 6.29 -11.68
CA VAL A 118 7.39 7.77 -11.62
C VAL A 118 6.30 8.22 -12.57
N TYR A 119 5.36 8.99 -12.04
CA TYR A 119 4.23 9.53 -12.79
C TYR A 119 4.42 11.00 -13.10
N LYS A 120 3.76 11.47 -14.13
CA LYS A 120 3.76 12.88 -14.54
C LYS A 120 3.04 13.76 -13.50
N ASP A 121 1.93 13.25 -13.00
CA ASP A 121 1.07 13.90 -12.02
C ASP A 121 0.48 12.84 -11.06
N PRO A 122 -0.07 13.27 -9.92
CA PRO A 122 -0.72 12.34 -9.00
C PRO A 122 -1.90 11.59 -9.59
N GLU A 123 -2.62 12.19 -10.53
CA GLU A 123 -3.78 11.60 -11.20
C GLU A 123 -3.39 10.34 -11.97
N GLU A 124 -2.20 10.31 -12.59
CA GLU A 124 -1.67 9.10 -13.22
C GLU A 124 -1.43 7.99 -12.20
N SER A 125 -0.96 8.32 -10.99
CA SER A 125 -0.78 7.34 -9.92
C SER A 125 -2.12 6.72 -9.48
N PHE A 126 -3.17 7.52 -9.35
CA PHE A 126 -4.51 7.03 -9.00
C PHE A 126 -5.09 6.13 -10.09
N ARG A 127 -4.92 6.51 -11.36
CA ARG A 127 -5.35 5.65 -12.50
C ARG A 127 -4.58 4.33 -12.54
N ASP A 128 -3.25 4.40 -12.38
CA ASP A 128 -2.42 3.20 -12.39
C ASP A 128 -2.70 2.29 -11.20
N HIS A 129 -3.06 2.85 -10.05
CA HIS A 129 -3.55 2.09 -8.90
C HIS A 129 -4.85 1.33 -9.24
N SER A 130 -5.80 1.98 -9.90
CA SER A 130 -7.03 1.31 -10.34
C SER A 130 -6.74 0.20 -11.35
N GLU A 131 -5.83 0.43 -12.30
CA GLU A 131 -5.38 -0.59 -13.25
C GLU A 131 -4.63 -1.74 -12.54
N PHE A 132 -3.81 -1.42 -11.53
CA PHE A 132 -3.14 -2.43 -10.72
C PHE A 132 -4.11 -3.37 -10.01
N LEU A 133 -5.23 -2.84 -9.51
CA LEU A 133 -6.27 -3.64 -8.87
C LEU A 133 -7.11 -4.47 -9.85
N LYS A 134 -6.99 -4.27 -11.17
CA LYS A 134 -7.58 -5.17 -12.18
C LYS A 134 -6.76 -6.43 -12.46
N ARG A 135 -5.72 -6.71 -11.70
CA ARG A 135 -5.00 -8.00 -11.82
C ARG A 135 -5.88 -9.14 -11.34
N ALA A 136 -5.72 -10.32 -11.96
CA ALA A 136 -6.56 -11.50 -11.69
C ALA A 136 -6.75 -11.83 -10.21
N ARG A 137 -5.71 -11.65 -9.38
CA ARG A 137 -5.78 -11.91 -7.93
C ARG A 137 -6.76 -11.03 -7.17
N TYR A 138 -7.15 -9.87 -7.73
CA TYR A 138 -8.10 -8.93 -7.14
C TYR A 138 -9.50 -9.00 -7.79
N ALA A 139 -9.69 -9.86 -8.80
CA ALA A 139 -10.93 -9.89 -9.60
C ALA A 139 -12.19 -10.02 -8.74
N PHE A 140 -12.16 -10.88 -7.70
CA PHE A 140 -13.29 -11.11 -6.80
C PHE A 140 -13.75 -9.86 -6.03
N LEU A 141 -12.87 -8.85 -5.87
CA LEU A 141 -13.24 -7.60 -5.21
C LEU A 141 -14.28 -6.82 -6.02
N PHE A 142 -14.26 -6.95 -7.33
CA PHE A 142 -15.19 -6.25 -8.21
C PHE A 142 -16.60 -6.84 -8.19
N GLU A 143 -16.81 -7.98 -7.54
CA GLU A 143 -18.14 -8.57 -7.27
C GLU A 143 -18.79 -7.93 -6.02
N LEU A 144 -18.01 -7.23 -5.19
CA LEU A 144 -18.51 -6.48 -4.05
C LEU A 144 -19.25 -5.21 -4.51
N ASP A 145 -20.14 -4.71 -3.65
CA ASP A 145 -20.73 -3.40 -3.86
C ASP A 145 -19.68 -2.32 -3.74
N LYS A 146 -19.77 -1.27 -4.55
CA LYS A 146 -18.79 -0.18 -4.54
C LYS A 146 -18.92 0.75 -3.33
N ASP A 147 -19.84 0.50 -2.43
CA ASP A 147 -19.97 1.11 -1.11
C ASP A 147 -19.66 0.12 0.04
N ASP A 148 -19.28 -1.13 -0.28
CA ASP A 148 -18.80 -2.12 0.71
C ASP A 148 -17.29 -1.98 0.97
N TYR A 149 -16.91 -0.85 1.56
CA TYR A 149 -15.50 -0.62 1.90
C TYR A 149 -14.93 -1.64 2.89
N LYS A 150 -15.77 -2.26 3.76
CA LYS A 150 -15.30 -3.27 4.72
C LYS A 150 -14.94 -4.58 4.02
N GLY A 151 -15.78 -5.00 3.09
CA GLY A 151 -15.49 -6.14 2.22
C GLY A 151 -14.24 -5.89 1.37
N TRP A 152 -14.10 -4.71 0.78
CA TRP A 152 -12.93 -4.31 0.02
C TRP A 152 -11.65 -4.31 0.85
N ALA A 153 -11.65 -3.70 2.04
CA ALA A 153 -10.48 -3.66 2.93
C ALA A 153 -10.00 -5.07 3.31
N THR A 154 -10.95 -5.95 3.68
CA THR A 154 -10.65 -7.34 4.00
C THR A 154 -10.15 -8.11 2.79
N GLY A 155 -10.80 -7.94 1.65
CA GLY A 155 -10.45 -8.60 0.40
C GLY A 155 -9.07 -8.20 -0.14
N LEU A 156 -8.68 -6.93 -0.01
CA LEU A 156 -7.33 -6.46 -0.35
C LEU A 156 -6.25 -7.21 0.44
N LYS A 157 -6.48 -7.44 1.74
CA LYS A 157 -5.57 -8.23 2.56
C LYS A 157 -5.52 -9.69 2.11
N LEU A 158 -6.67 -10.31 1.85
CA LEU A 158 -6.76 -11.69 1.37
C LEU A 158 -6.05 -11.86 0.01
N ALA A 159 -6.18 -10.89 -0.88
CA ALA A 159 -5.50 -10.87 -2.17
C ALA A 159 -3.99 -10.58 -2.07
N GLY A 160 -3.45 -10.34 -0.85
CA GLY A 160 -2.04 -10.08 -0.65
C GLY A 160 -1.58 -8.69 -1.10
N TYR A 161 -2.45 -7.67 -1.01
CA TYR A 161 -2.06 -6.29 -1.29
C TYR A 161 -1.00 -5.78 -0.30
N ALA A 162 -1.17 -6.13 0.98
CA ALA A 162 -0.22 -5.78 2.04
C ALA A 162 0.09 -7.00 2.93
N THR A 163 1.31 -7.05 3.46
CA THR A 163 1.75 -8.10 4.39
C THR A 163 1.23 -7.87 5.81
N ASN A 164 1.00 -6.62 6.20
CA ASN A 164 0.52 -6.26 7.53
C ASN A 164 -0.83 -6.92 7.85
N PRO A 165 -0.95 -7.75 8.91
CA PRO A 165 -2.21 -8.42 9.28
C PRO A 165 -3.31 -7.44 9.66
N ARG A 166 -2.96 -6.23 10.13
CA ARG A 166 -3.91 -5.19 10.53
C ARG A 166 -4.28 -4.21 9.40
N TYR A 167 -3.90 -4.53 8.16
CA TYR A 167 -4.16 -3.65 7.02
C TYR A 167 -5.64 -3.30 6.84
N PRO A 168 -6.61 -4.25 6.94
CA PRO A 168 -8.03 -3.93 6.88
C PRO A 168 -8.47 -2.94 7.94
N GLU A 169 -8.03 -3.16 9.20
CA GLU A 169 -8.36 -2.28 10.33
C GLU A 169 -7.81 -0.86 10.12
N LEU A 170 -6.60 -0.74 9.57
CA LEU A 170 -6.00 0.56 9.28
C LEU A 170 -6.81 1.34 8.24
N LEU A 171 -7.25 0.68 7.17
CA LEU A 171 -8.10 1.30 6.14
C LEU A 171 -9.45 1.69 6.72
N ILE A 172 -10.14 0.77 7.40
CA ILE A 172 -11.46 1.02 8.02
C ILE A 172 -11.39 2.18 9.01
N ASN A 173 -10.35 2.21 9.86
CA ASN A 173 -10.15 3.30 10.82
C ASN A 173 -9.95 4.66 10.14
N LEU A 174 -9.25 4.72 9.00
CA LEU A 174 -9.09 5.95 8.23
C LEU A 174 -10.43 6.37 7.60
N ILE A 175 -11.15 5.43 7.03
CA ILE A 175 -12.45 5.68 6.40
C ILE A 175 -13.44 6.22 7.43
N GLU A 176 -13.58 5.56 8.56
CA GLU A 176 -14.52 5.97 9.61
C GLU A 176 -14.10 7.30 10.28
N ARG A 177 -12.79 7.48 10.54
CA ARG A 177 -12.26 8.72 11.15
C ARG A 177 -12.52 9.96 10.29
N TYR A 178 -12.33 9.86 8.99
CA TYR A 178 -12.46 10.97 8.06
C TYR A 178 -13.77 10.95 7.27
N GLN A 179 -14.69 10.03 7.60
CA GLN A 179 -16.01 9.88 6.95
C GLN A 179 -15.88 9.75 5.43
N LEU A 180 -14.88 8.96 4.96
CA LEU A 180 -14.59 8.81 3.55
C LEU A 180 -15.68 8.01 2.81
N ASP A 181 -16.43 7.17 3.50
CA ASP A 181 -17.60 6.43 2.99
C ASP A 181 -18.69 7.36 2.45
N GLY A 182 -18.71 8.63 2.88
CA GLY A 182 -19.56 9.66 2.30
C GLY A 182 -19.29 9.95 0.83
N TYR A 183 -18.12 9.59 0.30
CA TYR A 183 -17.79 9.70 -1.13
C TYR A 183 -18.21 8.47 -1.94
N ASP A 184 -18.53 7.36 -1.29
CA ASP A 184 -18.98 6.15 -1.96
C ASP A 184 -20.42 6.32 -2.44
N ARG A 185 -20.70 5.82 -3.63
CA ARG A 185 -22.03 5.92 -4.23
C ARG A 185 -22.64 4.54 -4.36
N LYS A 186 -23.85 4.41 -3.86
CA LYS A 186 -24.66 3.23 -4.13
C LYS A 186 -24.93 3.11 -5.62
N GLU A 187 -25.03 1.89 -6.08
CA GLU A 187 -25.38 1.57 -7.45
C GLU A 187 -26.65 0.71 -7.47
N SER A 188 -27.44 0.82 -8.52
CA SER A 188 -28.53 -0.10 -8.75
C SER A 188 -28.01 -1.47 -9.17
N ARG A 189 -28.82 -2.52 -9.00
CA ARG A 189 -28.45 -3.88 -9.42
C ARG A 189 -28.06 -3.96 -10.91
N VAL A 190 -28.73 -3.18 -11.75
CA VAL A 190 -28.45 -3.16 -13.20
C VAL A 190 -27.09 -2.49 -13.49
N GLU A 191 -26.77 -1.41 -12.78
CA GLU A 191 -25.47 -0.74 -12.91
C GLU A 191 -24.35 -1.65 -12.41
N LYS A 192 -24.56 -2.35 -11.29
CA LYS A 192 -23.60 -3.32 -10.73
C LYS A 192 -23.27 -4.39 -11.76
N ILE A 193 -24.28 -5.09 -12.30
CA ILE A 193 -24.06 -6.14 -13.32
C ILE A 193 -23.28 -5.61 -14.52
N LYS A 194 -23.67 -4.45 -15.06
CA LYS A 194 -22.95 -3.84 -16.20
C LYS A 194 -21.49 -3.50 -15.87
N ARG A 195 -21.23 -3.05 -14.68
CA ARG A 195 -19.87 -2.74 -14.21
C ARG A 195 -19.05 -4.01 -14.04
N GLU A 196 -19.61 -5.02 -13.38
CA GLU A 196 -18.96 -6.31 -13.17
C GLU A 196 -18.58 -6.95 -14.52
N ASP A 197 -19.53 -7.10 -15.43
CA ASP A 197 -19.29 -7.66 -16.76
C ASP A 197 -18.13 -6.93 -17.47
N LYS A 198 -18.19 -5.60 -17.49
CA LYS A 198 -17.16 -4.79 -18.16
C LYS A 198 -15.79 -4.93 -17.52
N VAL A 199 -15.70 -4.90 -16.19
CA VAL A 199 -14.42 -4.93 -15.48
C VAL A 199 -13.82 -6.35 -15.52
N LEU A 200 -14.63 -7.38 -15.29
CA LEU A 200 -14.17 -8.76 -15.32
C LEU A 200 -13.76 -9.18 -16.74
N GLU A 201 -14.43 -8.71 -17.77
CA GLU A 201 -14.00 -8.90 -19.17
C GLU A 201 -12.62 -8.27 -19.40
N GLN A 202 -12.38 -7.05 -18.94
CA GLN A 202 -11.08 -6.39 -19.04
C GLN A 202 -9.98 -7.13 -18.27
N ILE A 203 -10.28 -7.65 -17.08
CA ILE A 203 -9.35 -8.46 -16.29
C ILE A 203 -8.96 -9.72 -17.06
N THR A 204 -9.95 -10.40 -17.66
CA THR A 204 -9.72 -11.62 -18.44
C THR A 204 -8.90 -11.34 -19.69
N GLN A 205 -9.17 -10.24 -20.40
CA GLN A 205 -8.42 -9.85 -21.61
C GLN A 205 -6.98 -9.42 -21.31
N ASN A 206 -6.75 -8.79 -20.16
CA ASN A 206 -5.43 -8.32 -19.72
C ASN A 206 -4.65 -9.38 -18.92
N ALA A 207 -5.28 -10.52 -18.58
CA ALA A 207 -4.55 -11.63 -17.99
C ALA A 207 -3.44 -12.03 -18.99
N PRO A 208 -2.15 -11.99 -18.63
CA PRO A 208 -1.12 -12.55 -19.48
C PRO A 208 -1.55 -13.98 -19.81
N LEU A 209 -1.28 -14.43 -21.01
CA LEU A 209 -1.26 -15.85 -21.34
C LEU A 209 -0.13 -16.46 -20.51
N GLU A 210 -0.37 -16.57 -19.21
CA GLU A 210 0.55 -17.27 -18.32
C GLU A 210 0.64 -18.68 -18.87
N LYS A 211 1.85 -19.04 -19.29
CA LYS A 211 2.22 -20.44 -19.44
C LYS A 211 1.67 -21.15 -18.22
N LYS A 212 0.68 -22.02 -18.41
CA LYS A 212 0.12 -22.88 -17.38
C LYS A 212 1.17 -23.22 -16.36
N PRO A 213 1.01 -22.84 -15.06
CA PRO A 213 1.78 -23.51 -14.05
C PRO A 213 1.34 -24.95 -14.06
N GLU A 214 2.26 -25.83 -14.26
CA GLU A 214 2.06 -27.28 -14.13
C GLU A 214 1.48 -27.54 -12.75
N ALA A 215 0.32 -28.21 -12.70
CA ALA A 215 -0.55 -28.45 -11.58
C ALA A 215 -1.57 -27.35 -11.25
N GLU A 216 -2.63 -27.27 -12.05
CA GLU A 216 -3.92 -26.74 -11.63
C GLU A 216 -4.35 -27.46 -10.32
N LYS A 217 -4.27 -26.77 -9.20
CA LYS A 217 -5.23 -27.04 -8.13
C LYS A 217 -6.58 -26.65 -8.72
N ALA A 218 -7.47 -27.61 -8.89
CA ALA A 218 -8.86 -27.43 -9.30
C ALA A 218 -9.47 -26.23 -8.55
N PRO A 219 -10.43 -25.50 -9.17
CA PRO A 219 -11.12 -24.40 -8.48
C PRO A 219 -11.57 -24.93 -7.13
N VAL A 220 -11.05 -24.33 -6.06
CA VAL A 220 -11.36 -24.78 -4.70
C VAL A 220 -12.83 -24.47 -4.50
N ALA A 221 -13.67 -25.47 -4.65
CA ALA A 221 -15.08 -25.35 -4.34
C ALA A 221 -15.19 -24.84 -2.91
N MET A 222 -15.82 -23.69 -2.70
CA MET A 222 -16.05 -23.16 -1.36
C MET A 222 -16.72 -24.24 -0.52
N LYS A 223 -16.00 -24.76 0.48
CA LYS A 223 -16.53 -25.76 1.38
C LYS A 223 -17.15 -25.07 2.58
N ILE A 224 -18.46 -25.23 2.71
CA ILE A 224 -19.18 -24.80 3.90
C ILE A 224 -19.26 -26.01 4.84
N TYR A 225 -18.89 -25.79 6.09
CA TYR A 225 -18.96 -26.79 7.15
C TYR A 225 -19.93 -26.35 8.24
N GLU A 226 -20.84 -27.22 8.61
CA GLU A 226 -21.73 -27.02 9.74
C GLU A 226 -21.05 -27.48 11.03
N VAL A 227 -20.87 -26.55 11.97
CA VAL A 227 -20.23 -26.80 13.27
C VAL A 227 -21.03 -27.81 14.07
N LYS A 228 -20.38 -28.85 14.54
CA LYS A 228 -20.96 -29.88 15.40
C LYS A 228 -20.61 -29.65 16.86
N SER A 229 -21.38 -30.27 17.75
CA SER A 229 -21.08 -30.23 19.18
C SER A 229 -19.69 -30.81 19.46
N GLY A 230 -18.84 -30.07 20.17
CA GLY A 230 -17.46 -30.43 20.45
C GLY A 230 -16.41 -29.91 19.44
N ASP A 231 -16.83 -29.27 18.33
CA ASP A 231 -15.89 -28.61 17.42
C ASP A 231 -15.31 -27.36 18.06
N THR A 232 -14.04 -27.14 17.79
CA THR A 232 -13.31 -25.91 18.15
C THR A 232 -12.64 -25.34 16.92
N LEU A 233 -12.34 -24.04 16.93
CA LEU A 233 -11.57 -23.42 15.84
C LEU A 233 -10.25 -24.15 15.59
N PHE A 234 -9.62 -24.66 16.65
CA PHE A 234 -8.38 -25.43 16.54
C PHE A 234 -8.59 -26.78 15.85
N SER A 235 -9.63 -27.55 16.25
CA SER A 235 -9.92 -28.84 15.64
C SER A 235 -10.32 -28.72 14.16
N LEU A 236 -11.11 -27.67 13.84
CA LEU A 236 -11.50 -27.37 12.47
C LEU A 236 -10.32 -26.86 11.63
N GLY A 237 -9.48 -26.00 12.21
CA GLY A 237 -8.24 -25.56 11.55
C GLY A 237 -7.37 -26.73 11.13
N LYS A 238 -7.12 -27.67 12.05
CA LYS A 238 -6.35 -28.89 11.77
C LYS A 238 -7.01 -29.78 10.70
N ARG A 239 -8.35 -29.88 10.73
CA ARG A 239 -9.11 -30.71 9.79
C ARG A 239 -9.13 -30.17 8.36
N PHE A 240 -9.16 -28.86 8.21
CA PHE A 240 -9.27 -28.18 6.92
C PHE A 240 -7.99 -27.47 6.49
N GLU A 241 -6.88 -27.72 7.18
CA GLU A 241 -5.55 -27.14 6.90
C GLU A 241 -5.55 -25.61 6.93
N LEU A 242 -6.32 -25.05 7.87
CA LEU A 242 -6.42 -23.62 8.12
C LEU A 242 -5.87 -23.29 9.51
N THR A 243 -5.28 -22.14 9.67
CA THR A 243 -4.98 -21.60 11.00
C THR A 243 -6.26 -21.11 11.69
N VAL A 244 -6.22 -21.01 13.02
CA VAL A 244 -7.34 -20.45 13.79
C VAL A 244 -7.63 -19.01 13.35
N GLU A 245 -6.60 -18.24 13.05
CA GLU A 245 -6.68 -16.88 12.56
C GLU A 245 -7.34 -16.81 11.18
N GLU A 246 -6.97 -17.70 10.26
CA GLU A 246 -7.61 -17.79 8.94
C GLU A 246 -9.10 -18.14 9.06
N LEU A 247 -9.46 -19.11 9.91
CA LEU A 247 -10.86 -19.44 10.15
C LEU A 247 -11.66 -18.27 10.72
N LYS A 248 -11.07 -17.53 11.65
CA LYS A 248 -11.71 -16.33 12.23
C LYS A 248 -11.91 -15.24 11.17
N ILE A 249 -10.90 -15.00 10.35
CA ILE A 249 -10.96 -13.99 9.28
C ILE A 249 -12.00 -14.40 8.23
N LEU A 250 -11.95 -15.65 7.73
CA LEU A 250 -12.88 -16.16 6.72
C LEU A 250 -14.35 -16.07 7.13
N ASN A 251 -14.61 -16.15 8.46
CA ASN A 251 -15.97 -16.25 9.00
C ASN A 251 -16.36 -15.06 9.88
N ASN A 252 -15.53 -14.01 9.93
CA ASN A 252 -15.75 -12.82 10.77
C ASN A 252 -16.02 -13.15 12.25
N ILE A 253 -15.29 -14.12 12.82
CA ILE A 253 -15.44 -14.58 14.20
C ILE A 253 -14.55 -13.76 15.11
N GLN A 254 -15.12 -12.92 15.96
CA GLN A 254 -14.37 -12.09 16.92
C GLN A 254 -14.09 -12.81 18.25
N ALA A 255 -14.99 -13.65 18.71
CA ALA A 255 -14.84 -14.45 19.92
C ALA A 255 -14.61 -15.93 19.58
N GLY A 256 -13.92 -16.65 20.51
CA GLY A 256 -13.44 -18.02 20.23
C GLY A 256 -14.50 -19.13 20.22
N ASP A 257 -15.76 -18.83 20.52
CA ASP A 257 -16.76 -19.85 20.73
C ASP A 257 -17.60 -20.10 19.47
N LEU A 258 -17.52 -21.34 18.97
CA LEU A 258 -18.37 -21.84 17.89
C LEU A 258 -19.69 -22.34 18.45
N LYS A 259 -20.78 -22.08 17.73
CA LYS A 259 -22.10 -22.61 18.07
C LYS A 259 -22.42 -23.82 17.20
N PRO A 260 -22.90 -24.94 17.76
CA PRO A 260 -23.42 -26.05 16.95
C PRO A 260 -24.50 -25.56 15.99
N GLY A 261 -24.43 -25.98 14.73
CA GLY A 261 -25.30 -25.51 13.64
C GLY A 261 -24.79 -24.25 12.92
N GLN A 262 -23.73 -23.60 13.39
CA GLN A 262 -23.10 -22.48 12.69
C GLN A 262 -22.46 -22.96 11.39
N LEU A 263 -22.70 -22.23 10.29
CA LEU A 263 -22.04 -22.51 9.02
C LEU A 263 -20.72 -21.74 8.94
N LEU A 264 -19.64 -22.43 8.62
CA LEU A 264 -18.31 -21.86 8.45
C LEU A 264 -17.77 -22.13 7.05
N LEU A 265 -17.16 -21.13 6.48
CA LEU A 265 -16.32 -21.28 5.30
C LEU A 265 -15.00 -21.90 5.72
N VAL A 266 -14.64 -23.06 5.13
CA VAL A 266 -13.50 -23.89 5.54
C VAL A 266 -12.58 -24.26 4.38
N SER A 267 -12.52 -23.44 3.35
CA SER A 267 -11.59 -23.62 2.22
C SER A 267 -10.80 -22.34 1.94
N LYS A 268 -9.53 -22.53 1.55
CA LYS A 268 -8.69 -21.46 0.99
C LYS A 268 -9.03 -21.24 -0.46
#